data_02372d18be08b81ef6ab8bb20d626824
#
_entry.id   02372d18be08b81ef6ab8bb20d626824
#
_cell.length_a   1.000
_cell.length_b   1.000
_cell.length_c   1.000
_cell.angle_alpha   90.00
_cell.angle_beta   90.00
_cell.angle_gamma   90.00
#
_symmetry.space_group_name_H-M   'P 1'
#
loop_
_entity.id
_entity.type
_entity.pdbx_description
1 polymer ?
#
loop_
_entity_poly.entity_id
_entity_poly.type
_entity_poly.pdbx_seq_one_letter_code
_entity_poly.pdbx_strand_id
1 'polypeptide(L)'
;MRPNAFRDQVVIVTGASSGIGKALALQLARQGAKVVIAARRLERLEQIAAECRASGAEVLVVQTDVSDEAQCRALVEKTIATFDRLDLLVNNAGLAVIARLEDYSDLGLFQYTMDVNFYGAVYCTYYALPYLIRSRGRIVAVSSLGGKAPLPYNSPYIASKFAMHGFFDSLRIELIRHRVSVTIICPYWVITGFHEAQMDKDGTTRGPGGQAIYSKNMMTAERCAEVILRAAYRRQREMLMGPGRLIAWLKLLAPGLLDRILIAFLKATVRREQKNAPRS
;
A
#
# COMPACT_ATOMS: atom_id res chain seq x y z
N MET A 1 16.96 9.76 8.67
CA MET A 1 16.04 9.68 9.81
C MET A 1 16.91 9.47 11.04
N ARG A 2 16.56 10.06 12.18
CA ARG A 2 17.30 9.81 13.43
C ARG A 2 17.11 8.36 13.90
N PRO A 3 18.11 7.72 14.55
CA PRO A 3 17.88 6.45 15.23
C PRO A 3 16.69 6.58 16.20
N ASN A 4 15.89 5.54 16.31
CA ASN A 4 14.73 5.49 17.22
C ASN A 4 13.67 6.61 16.98
N ALA A 5 13.51 7.08 15.74
CA ALA A 5 12.57 8.14 15.40
C ALA A 5 11.09 7.81 15.70
N PHE A 6 10.76 6.53 15.88
CA PHE A 6 9.42 6.04 16.22
C PHE A 6 9.35 5.37 17.60
N ARG A 7 10.36 5.57 18.46
CA ARG A 7 10.40 4.98 19.79
C ARG A 7 9.11 5.32 20.57
N ASP A 8 8.53 4.31 21.21
CA ASP A 8 7.33 4.37 22.03
C ASP A 8 6.05 4.82 21.29
N GLN A 9 6.13 5.01 19.97
CA GLN A 9 4.95 5.33 19.16
C GLN A 9 4.16 4.05 18.84
N VAL A 10 2.84 4.13 18.94
CA VAL A 10 1.92 3.06 18.54
C VAL A 10 1.61 3.21 17.06
N VAL A 11 1.90 2.17 16.29
CA VAL A 11 1.80 2.19 14.83
C VAL A 11 0.96 1.00 14.34
N ILE A 12 -0.12 1.27 13.63
CA ILE A 12 -0.88 0.24 12.89
C ILE A 12 -0.31 0.15 11.46
N VAL A 13 -0.03 -1.09 11.02
CA VAL A 13 0.33 -1.40 9.63
C VAL A 13 -0.66 -2.42 9.06
N THR A 14 -1.48 -2.02 8.09
CA THR A 14 -2.36 -2.93 7.37
C THR A 14 -1.62 -3.63 6.21
N GLY A 15 -2.05 -4.84 5.84
CA GLY A 15 -1.35 -5.65 4.82
C GLY A 15 0.06 -6.06 5.26
N ALA A 16 0.27 -6.24 6.56
CA ALA A 16 1.60 -6.50 7.14
C ALA A 16 2.15 -7.92 6.87
N SER A 17 1.35 -8.84 6.31
CA SER A 17 1.74 -10.26 6.15
C SER A 17 2.79 -10.52 5.06
N SER A 18 3.18 -9.52 4.26
CA SER A 18 4.20 -9.67 3.20
C SER A 18 4.70 -8.31 2.67
N GLY A 19 5.71 -8.34 1.82
CA GLY A 19 6.17 -7.20 1.01
C GLY A 19 6.49 -5.94 1.82
N ILE A 20 5.98 -4.81 1.35
CA ILE A 20 6.21 -3.49 1.98
C ILE A 20 5.69 -3.47 3.42
N GLY A 21 4.51 -4.06 3.68
CA GLY A 21 3.91 -4.09 5.02
C GLY A 21 4.77 -4.87 6.04
N LYS A 22 5.29 -6.05 5.66
CA LYS A 22 6.26 -6.80 6.47
C LYS A 22 7.52 -5.96 6.74
N ALA A 23 8.09 -5.37 5.70
CA ALA A 23 9.31 -4.57 5.82
C ALA A 23 9.10 -3.34 6.73
N LEU A 24 7.93 -2.69 6.66
CA LEU A 24 7.55 -1.59 7.55
C LEU A 24 7.46 -2.05 9.01
N ALA A 25 6.78 -3.17 9.29
CA ALA A 25 6.64 -3.71 10.64
C ALA A 25 8.01 -4.00 11.27
N LEU A 26 8.89 -4.68 10.55
CA LEU A 26 10.24 -5.00 11.01
C LEU A 26 11.10 -3.75 11.27
N GLN A 27 11.02 -2.75 10.39
CA GLN A 27 11.80 -1.52 10.58
C GLN A 27 11.27 -0.66 11.72
N LEU A 28 9.94 -0.59 11.92
CA LEU A 28 9.33 0.08 13.06
C LEU A 28 9.70 -0.58 14.38
N ALA A 29 9.67 -1.92 14.44
CA ALA A 29 10.11 -2.69 15.57
C ALA A 29 11.57 -2.37 15.97
N ARG A 30 12.48 -2.36 15.00
CA ARG A 30 13.90 -1.99 15.22
C ARG A 30 14.10 -0.54 15.68
N GLN A 31 13.11 0.32 15.48
CA GLN A 31 13.12 1.72 15.93
C GLN A 31 12.43 1.91 17.29
N GLY A 32 12.04 0.82 17.95
CA GLY A 32 11.41 0.85 19.27
C GLY A 32 9.94 1.27 19.25
N ALA A 33 9.25 1.15 18.12
CA ALA A 33 7.81 1.37 18.05
C ALA A 33 7.05 0.18 18.65
N LYS A 34 5.85 0.46 19.19
CA LYS A 34 4.83 -0.55 19.50
C LYS A 34 4.05 -0.82 18.22
N VAL A 35 4.18 -2.03 17.67
CA VAL A 35 3.70 -2.30 16.31
C VAL A 35 2.44 -3.15 16.34
N VAL A 36 1.38 -2.66 15.71
CA VAL A 36 0.15 -3.42 15.47
C VAL A 36 0.17 -3.87 14.01
N ILE A 37 0.20 -5.18 13.80
CA ILE A 37 0.25 -5.76 12.46
C ILE A 37 -1.08 -6.41 12.11
N ALA A 38 -1.63 -6.01 10.96
CA ALA A 38 -2.96 -6.42 10.54
C ALA A 38 -2.95 -6.99 9.11
N ALA A 39 -3.52 -8.18 8.92
CA ALA A 39 -3.79 -8.81 7.63
C ALA A 39 -4.70 -10.04 7.83
N ARG A 40 -5.14 -10.65 6.71
CA ARG A 40 -6.01 -11.85 6.73
C ARG A 40 -5.29 -13.13 7.18
N ARG A 41 -4.01 -13.28 6.85
CA ARG A 41 -3.22 -14.51 7.10
C ARG A 41 -2.58 -14.48 8.48
N LEU A 42 -3.29 -15.06 9.48
CA LEU A 42 -2.86 -15.03 10.88
C LEU A 42 -1.48 -15.69 11.08
N GLU A 43 -1.25 -16.88 10.53
CA GLU A 43 0.03 -17.58 10.64
C GLU A 43 1.23 -16.76 10.15
N ARG A 44 1.05 -16.03 9.04
CA ARG A 44 2.10 -15.13 8.53
C ARG A 44 2.32 -13.93 9.46
N LEU A 45 1.26 -13.41 10.07
CA LEU A 45 1.38 -12.33 11.04
C LEU A 45 2.15 -12.80 12.28
N GLU A 46 1.87 -13.99 12.81
CA GLU A 46 2.59 -14.51 13.98
C GLU A 46 4.08 -14.73 13.71
N GLN A 47 4.44 -15.22 12.53
CA GLN A 47 5.84 -15.31 12.11
C GLN A 47 6.54 -13.94 12.14
N ILE A 48 5.89 -12.91 11.58
CA ILE A 48 6.43 -11.54 11.54
C ILE A 48 6.45 -10.93 12.94
N ALA A 49 5.45 -11.21 13.78
CA ALA A 49 5.42 -10.78 15.16
C ALA A 49 6.60 -11.35 15.95
N ALA A 50 6.94 -12.63 15.75
CA ALA A 50 8.11 -13.25 16.37
C ALA A 50 9.41 -12.53 15.93
N GLU A 51 9.57 -12.23 14.63
CA GLU A 51 10.72 -11.46 14.12
C GLU A 51 10.79 -10.04 14.74
N CYS A 52 9.65 -9.37 14.92
CA CYS A 52 9.58 -8.04 15.55
C CYS A 52 9.93 -8.13 17.05
N ARG A 53 9.36 -9.09 17.78
CA ARG A 53 9.62 -9.30 19.22
C ARG A 53 11.09 -9.64 19.49
N ALA A 54 11.75 -10.36 18.58
CA ALA A 54 13.19 -10.63 18.66
C ALA A 54 14.04 -9.35 18.63
N SER A 55 13.50 -8.24 18.12
CA SER A 55 14.14 -6.92 18.16
C SER A 55 13.78 -6.12 19.44
N GLY A 56 13.07 -6.71 20.39
CA GLY A 56 12.65 -6.08 21.65
C GLY A 56 11.36 -5.24 21.53
N ALA A 57 10.63 -5.31 20.41
CA ALA A 57 9.42 -4.52 20.23
C ALA A 57 8.17 -5.17 20.85
N GLU A 58 7.27 -4.35 21.38
CA GLU A 58 5.90 -4.75 21.70
C GLU A 58 5.09 -4.91 20.41
N VAL A 59 4.45 -6.07 20.22
CA VAL A 59 3.70 -6.39 18.99
C VAL A 59 2.32 -6.92 19.31
N LEU A 60 1.29 -6.28 18.74
CA LEU A 60 -0.08 -6.75 18.72
C LEU A 60 -0.41 -7.31 17.34
N VAL A 61 -0.87 -8.55 17.29
CA VAL A 61 -1.35 -9.20 16.07
C VAL A 61 -2.87 -9.11 16.01
N VAL A 62 -3.41 -8.58 14.92
CA VAL A 62 -4.87 -8.53 14.71
C VAL A 62 -5.19 -9.08 13.32
N GLN A 63 -5.81 -10.25 13.27
CA GLN A 63 -6.35 -10.76 12.03
C GLN A 63 -7.44 -9.81 11.51
N THR A 64 -7.29 -9.31 10.30
CA THR A 64 -8.16 -8.26 9.75
C THR A 64 -8.28 -8.41 8.24
N ASP A 65 -9.51 -8.52 7.74
CA ASP A 65 -9.83 -8.22 6.35
C ASP A 65 -10.26 -6.74 6.28
N VAL A 66 -9.50 -5.92 5.58
CA VAL A 66 -9.80 -4.48 5.50
C VAL A 66 -11.02 -4.17 4.63
N SER A 67 -11.52 -5.12 3.83
CA SER A 67 -12.79 -4.95 3.10
C SER A 67 -14.01 -5.05 4.02
N ASP A 68 -13.83 -5.52 5.24
CA ASP A 68 -14.86 -5.61 6.28
C ASP A 68 -14.71 -4.43 7.27
N GLU A 69 -15.70 -3.55 7.25
CA GLU A 69 -15.72 -2.35 8.12
C GLU A 69 -15.68 -2.71 9.60
N ALA A 70 -16.40 -3.76 10.04
CA ALA A 70 -16.44 -4.16 11.45
C ALA A 70 -15.07 -4.66 11.93
N GLN A 71 -14.32 -5.36 11.07
CA GLN A 71 -12.96 -5.78 11.39
C GLN A 71 -11.98 -4.61 11.43
N CYS A 72 -12.13 -3.61 10.56
CA CYS A 72 -11.35 -2.37 10.62
C CYS A 72 -11.60 -1.60 11.92
N ARG A 73 -12.86 -1.53 12.36
CA ARG A 73 -13.24 -0.95 13.66
C ARG A 73 -12.59 -1.74 14.80
N ALA A 74 -12.74 -3.05 14.82
CA ALA A 74 -12.18 -3.93 15.85
C ALA A 74 -10.63 -3.85 15.93
N LEU A 75 -9.94 -3.67 14.79
CA LEU A 75 -8.49 -3.44 14.74
C LEU A 75 -8.11 -2.21 15.57
N VAL A 76 -8.80 -1.09 15.37
CA VAL A 76 -8.51 0.15 16.10
C VAL A 76 -8.88 0.01 17.58
N GLU A 77 -10.06 -0.55 17.89
CA GLU A 77 -10.51 -0.76 19.27
C GLU A 77 -9.52 -1.62 20.07
N LYS A 78 -9.04 -2.74 19.50
CA LYS A 78 -8.02 -3.60 20.12
C LYS A 78 -6.69 -2.86 20.30
N THR A 79 -6.29 -2.02 19.34
CA THR A 79 -5.08 -1.19 19.45
C THR A 79 -5.18 -0.26 20.65
N ILE A 80 -6.31 0.42 20.81
CA ILE A 80 -6.52 1.37 21.89
C ILE A 80 -6.67 0.67 23.25
N ALA A 81 -7.38 -0.45 23.30
CA ALA A 81 -7.49 -1.25 24.51
C ALA A 81 -6.12 -1.75 25.01
N THR A 82 -5.18 -2.01 24.10
CA THR A 82 -3.84 -2.52 24.44
C THR A 82 -2.85 -1.39 24.81
N PHE A 83 -2.87 -0.27 24.08
CA PHE A 83 -1.82 0.75 24.16
C PHE A 83 -2.32 2.15 24.55
N ASP A 84 -3.63 2.35 24.71
CA ASP A 84 -4.32 3.64 25.00
C ASP A 84 -3.95 4.81 24.06
N ARG A 85 -3.30 4.51 22.93
CA ARG A 85 -2.86 5.55 21.99
C ARG A 85 -2.70 5.03 20.59
N LEU A 86 -2.70 5.93 19.61
CA LEU A 86 -2.32 5.66 18.23
C LEU A 86 -1.58 6.89 17.66
N ASP A 87 -0.38 6.70 17.13
CA ASP A 87 0.49 7.77 16.61
C ASP A 87 0.64 7.74 15.10
N LEU A 88 0.55 6.56 14.50
CA LEU A 88 0.69 6.39 13.06
C LEU A 88 -0.23 5.28 12.56
N LEU A 89 -1.01 5.58 11.53
CA LEU A 89 -1.74 4.60 10.75
C LEU A 89 -1.08 4.47 9.37
N VAL A 90 -0.68 3.26 8.98
CA VAL A 90 -0.18 2.95 7.64
C VAL A 90 -1.21 2.10 6.90
N ASN A 91 -1.99 2.74 6.03
CA ASN A 91 -2.89 2.09 5.09
C ASN A 91 -2.06 1.53 3.92
N ASN A 92 -1.63 0.27 4.05
CA ASN A 92 -0.78 -0.40 3.07
C ASN A 92 -1.46 -1.62 2.43
N ALA A 93 -2.51 -2.17 3.00
CA ALA A 93 -3.25 -3.28 2.42
C ALA A 93 -3.71 -2.94 0.98
N GLY A 94 -3.59 -3.91 0.08
CA GLY A 94 -4.00 -3.72 -1.30
C GLY A 94 -3.82 -4.97 -2.14
N LEU A 95 -4.55 -5.02 -3.24
CA LEU A 95 -4.48 -6.06 -4.27
C LEU A 95 -4.60 -5.43 -5.66
N ALA A 96 -4.30 -6.21 -6.70
CA ALA A 96 -4.55 -5.82 -8.08
C ALA A 96 -5.12 -7.00 -8.87
N VAL A 97 -5.99 -6.67 -9.83
CA VAL A 97 -6.50 -7.58 -10.85
C VAL A 97 -5.98 -7.11 -12.19
N ILE A 98 -5.43 -8.03 -12.98
CA ILE A 98 -4.88 -7.75 -14.31
C ILE A 98 -5.76 -8.43 -15.36
N ALA A 99 -6.64 -7.66 -15.95
CA ALA A 99 -7.49 -8.11 -17.05
C ALA A 99 -7.95 -6.90 -17.88
N ARG A 100 -8.37 -7.12 -19.13
CA ARG A 100 -9.10 -6.12 -19.88
C ARG A 100 -10.51 -6.01 -19.32
N LEU A 101 -11.12 -4.83 -19.37
CA LEU A 101 -12.48 -4.66 -18.87
C LEU A 101 -13.49 -5.57 -19.60
N GLU A 102 -13.27 -5.79 -20.90
CA GLU A 102 -14.08 -6.67 -21.75
C GLU A 102 -13.98 -8.16 -21.41
N ASP A 103 -12.94 -8.58 -20.67
CA ASP A 103 -12.69 -9.98 -20.32
C ASP A 103 -13.32 -10.38 -18.96
N TYR A 104 -13.88 -9.42 -18.20
CA TYR A 104 -14.53 -9.72 -16.92
C TYR A 104 -15.88 -10.37 -17.15
N SER A 105 -16.17 -11.47 -16.43
CA SER A 105 -17.49 -12.11 -16.44
C SER A 105 -18.54 -11.29 -15.68
N ASP A 106 -18.09 -10.56 -14.64
CA ASP A 106 -18.91 -9.68 -13.81
C ASP A 106 -18.04 -8.61 -13.16
N LEU A 107 -18.64 -7.68 -12.43
CA LEU A 107 -17.93 -6.60 -11.75
C LEU A 107 -17.51 -6.92 -10.31
N GLY A 108 -17.68 -8.15 -9.82
CA GLY A 108 -17.36 -8.52 -8.44
C GLY A 108 -15.89 -8.28 -8.08
N LEU A 109 -14.95 -8.63 -8.98
CA LEU A 109 -13.52 -8.36 -8.77
C LEU A 109 -13.18 -6.86 -8.81
N PHE A 110 -13.93 -6.10 -9.61
CA PHE A 110 -13.77 -4.63 -9.62
C PHE A 110 -14.19 -4.06 -8.27
N GLN A 111 -15.38 -4.44 -7.78
CA GLN A 111 -15.89 -4.01 -6.49
C GLN A 111 -14.92 -4.43 -5.36
N TYR A 112 -14.53 -5.69 -5.33
CA TYR A 112 -13.60 -6.20 -4.31
C TYR A 112 -12.26 -5.46 -4.29
N THR A 113 -11.75 -5.05 -5.46
CA THR A 113 -10.54 -4.23 -5.55
C THR A 113 -10.74 -2.86 -4.90
N MET A 114 -11.90 -2.23 -5.11
CA MET A 114 -12.27 -0.97 -4.47
C MET A 114 -12.43 -1.14 -2.96
N ASP A 115 -13.09 -2.22 -2.51
CA ASP A 115 -13.34 -2.49 -1.10
C ASP A 115 -12.02 -2.64 -0.32
N VAL A 116 -11.07 -3.41 -0.86
CA VAL A 116 -9.78 -3.62 -0.22
C VAL A 116 -8.89 -2.37 -0.29
N ASN A 117 -8.72 -1.79 -1.49
CA ASN A 117 -7.69 -0.76 -1.71
C ASN A 117 -8.12 0.62 -1.24
N PHE A 118 -9.41 0.94 -1.37
CA PHE A 118 -9.95 2.26 -1.08
C PHE A 118 -10.80 2.26 0.19
N TYR A 119 -11.90 1.51 0.22
CA TYR A 119 -12.79 1.53 1.39
C TYR A 119 -12.11 1.02 2.64
N GLY A 120 -11.25 -0.01 2.56
CA GLY A 120 -10.46 -0.47 3.70
C GLY A 120 -9.55 0.61 4.29
N ALA A 121 -8.94 1.45 3.44
CA ALA A 121 -8.17 2.58 3.91
C ALA A 121 -9.06 3.69 4.52
N VAL A 122 -10.27 3.89 3.98
CA VAL A 122 -11.27 4.82 4.54
C VAL A 122 -11.73 4.34 5.91
N TYR A 123 -12.15 3.08 6.05
CA TYR A 123 -12.62 2.51 7.32
C TYR A 123 -11.56 2.59 8.42
N CYS A 124 -10.35 2.08 8.13
CA CYS A 124 -9.25 2.17 9.10
C CYS A 124 -8.97 3.62 9.50
N THR A 125 -8.99 4.55 8.56
CA THR A 125 -8.75 5.98 8.84
C THR A 125 -9.88 6.57 9.67
N TYR A 126 -11.14 6.29 9.35
CA TYR A 126 -12.31 6.80 10.05
C TYR A 126 -12.27 6.43 11.54
N TYR A 127 -12.08 5.16 11.86
CA TYR A 127 -12.03 4.70 13.25
C TYR A 127 -10.77 5.15 13.99
N ALA A 128 -9.64 5.29 13.31
CA ALA A 128 -8.38 5.76 13.88
C ALA A 128 -8.36 7.27 14.14
N LEU A 129 -9.17 8.05 13.43
CA LEU A 129 -9.09 9.50 13.37
C LEU A 129 -9.18 10.20 14.75
N PRO A 130 -10.11 9.86 15.67
CA PRO A 130 -10.18 10.51 16.98
C PRO A 130 -8.87 10.37 17.78
N TYR A 131 -8.23 9.22 17.70
CA TYR A 131 -6.99 8.93 18.42
C TYR A 131 -5.78 9.60 17.78
N LEU A 132 -5.74 9.65 16.44
CA LEU A 132 -4.72 10.39 15.70
C LEU A 132 -4.82 11.91 15.92
N ILE A 133 -6.02 12.45 16.10
CA ILE A 133 -6.22 13.86 16.49
C ILE A 133 -5.65 14.10 17.89
N ARG A 134 -5.97 13.22 18.86
CA ARG A 134 -5.48 13.31 20.23
C ARG A 134 -3.95 13.28 20.31
N SER A 135 -3.31 12.43 19.53
CA SER A 135 -1.84 12.30 19.48
C SER A 135 -1.14 13.29 18.56
N ARG A 136 -1.88 14.09 17.78
CA ARG A 136 -1.34 14.87 16.65
C ARG A 136 -0.53 13.98 15.70
N GLY A 137 -1.08 12.81 15.42
CA GLY A 137 -0.44 11.68 14.77
C GLY A 137 -0.20 11.88 13.27
N ARG A 138 -0.10 10.74 12.58
CA ARG A 138 0.20 10.67 11.14
C ARG A 138 -0.65 9.61 10.47
N ILE A 139 -1.00 9.85 9.22
CA ILE A 139 -1.61 8.88 8.31
C ILE A 139 -0.66 8.72 7.13
N VAL A 140 -0.34 7.48 6.78
CA VAL A 140 0.35 7.10 5.57
C VAL A 140 -0.59 6.29 4.70
N ALA A 141 -0.82 6.75 3.48
CA ALA A 141 -1.58 6.04 2.46
C ALA A 141 -0.62 5.50 1.39
N VAL A 142 -0.44 4.18 1.34
CA VAL A 142 0.40 3.55 0.32
C VAL A 142 -0.44 3.37 -0.95
N SER A 143 -0.34 4.36 -1.81
CA SER A 143 -0.94 4.38 -3.14
C SER A 143 -0.03 3.67 -4.16
N SER A 144 0.19 4.26 -5.30
CA SER A 144 1.05 3.79 -6.40
C SER A 144 1.29 4.95 -7.37
N LEU A 145 2.26 4.85 -8.23
CA LEU A 145 2.31 5.69 -9.43
C LEU A 145 1.07 5.51 -10.32
N GLY A 146 0.40 4.35 -10.23
CA GLY A 146 -0.92 4.13 -10.81
C GLY A 146 -2.02 5.08 -10.31
N GLY A 147 -1.83 5.76 -9.18
CA GLY A 147 -2.70 6.86 -8.73
C GLY A 147 -2.40 8.21 -9.39
N LYS A 148 -1.36 8.30 -10.22
CA LYS A 148 -0.98 9.51 -10.97
C LYS A 148 -1.09 9.35 -12.48
N ALA A 149 -1.00 8.12 -12.98
CA ALA A 149 -1.04 7.83 -14.40
C ALA A 149 -1.83 6.56 -14.69
N PRO A 150 -2.44 6.43 -15.88
CA PRO A 150 -3.13 5.21 -16.26
C PRO A 150 -2.14 4.06 -16.44
N LEU A 151 -2.63 2.84 -16.23
CA LEU A 151 -1.93 1.61 -16.62
C LEU A 151 -2.98 0.66 -17.19
N PRO A 152 -2.94 0.35 -18.48
CA PRO A 152 -3.88 -0.57 -19.12
C PRO A 152 -3.92 -1.94 -18.43
N TYR A 153 -5.03 -2.64 -18.57
CA TYR A 153 -5.32 -3.95 -17.96
C TYR A 153 -5.41 -3.94 -16.40
N ASN A 154 -5.38 -2.76 -15.78
CA ASN A 154 -5.43 -2.60 -14.33
C ASN A 154 -6.52 -1.61 -13.90
N SER A 155 -7.59 -1.46 -14.67
CA SER A 155 -8.59 -0.41 -14.43
C SER A 155 -9.17 -0.37 -13.02
N PRO A 156 -9.53 -1.50 -12.34
CA PRO A 156 -10.00 -1.46 -10.96
C PRO A 156 -8.94 -0.95 -9.99
N TYR A 157 -7.70 -1.45 -10.14
CA TYR A 157 -6.57 -1.02 -9.31
C TYR A 157 -6.27 0.47 -9.48
N ILE A 158 -6.18 0.93 -10.73
CA ILE A 158 -5.93 2.34 -11.06
C ILE A 158 -7.06 3.22 -10.49
N ALA A 159 -8.33 2.87 -10.69
CA ALA A 159 -9.46 3.59 -10.13
C ALA A 159 -9.36 3.71 -8.60
N SER A 160 -9.04 2.60 -7.91
CA SER A 160 -8.88 2.60 -6.46
C SER A 160 -7.72 3.50 -5.99
N LYS A 161 -6.60 3.52 -6.72
CA LYS A 161 -5.45 4.36 -6.36
C LYS A 161 -5.70 5.86 -6.66
N PHE A 162 -6.46 6.21 -7.68
CA PHE A 162 -6.93 7.59 -7.90
C PHE A 162 -7.93 8.02 -6.81
N ALA A 163 -8.86 7.14 -6.42
CA ALA A 163 -9.79 7.42 -5.32
C ALA A 163 -9.04 7.71 -4.01
N MET A 164 -7.98 6.95 -3.70
CA MET A 164 -7.11 7.23 -2.54
C MET A 164 -6.51 8.65 -2.61
N HIS A 165 -6.05 9.10 -3.78
CA HIS A 165 -5.52 10.46 -3.92
C HIS A 165 -6.59 11.51 -3.64
N GLY A 166 -7.78 11.38 -4.23
CA GLY A 166 -8.88 12.32 -3.99
C GLY A 166 -9.24 12.41 -2.52
N PHE A 167 -9.42 11.27 -1.86
CA PHE A 167 -9.79 11.19 -0.45
C PHE A 167 -8.69 11.74 0.48
N PHE A 168 -7.46 11.25 0.36
CA PHE A 168 -6.40 11.63 1.29
C PHE A 168 -5.87 13.05 1.06
N ASP A 169 -5.93 13.59 -0.14
CA ASP A 169 -5.61 15.01 -0.40
C ASP A 169 -6.65 15.94 0.24
N SER A 170 -7.96 15.60 0.17
CA SER A 170 -9.02 16.36 0.84
C SER A 170 -8.87 16.27 2.36
N LEU A 171 -8.76 15.05 2.89
CA LEU A 171 -8.61 14.81 4.33
C LEU A 171 -7.38 15.52 4.92
N ARG A 172 -6.30 15.62 4.18
CA ARG A 172 -5.10 16.35 4.61
C ARG A 172 -5.39 17.80 4.92
N ILE A 173 -6.22 18.45 4.12
CA ILE A 173 -6.60 19.86 4.31
C ILE A 173 -7.50 20.00 5.55
N GLU A 174 -8.49 19.11 5.70
CA GLU A 174 -9.39 19.08 6.85
C GLU A 174 -8.63 18.92 8.17
N LEU A 175 -7.55 18.15 8.17
CA LEU A 175 -6.78 17.80 9.36
C LEU A 175 -5.68 18.81 9.75
N ILE A 176 -5.46 19.86 8.97
CA ILE A 176 -4.46 20.90 9.27
C ILE A 176 -4.68 21.49 10.66
N ARG A 177 -5.93 21.82 11.01
CA ARG A 177 -6.30 22.40 12.33
C ARG A 177 -5.96 21.46 13.50
N HIS A 178 -5.94 20.15 13.27
CA HIS A 178 -5.63 19.13 14.27
C HIS A 178 -4.14 18.74 14.31
N ARG A 179 -3.32 19.30 13.43
CA ARG A 179 -1.89 18.96 13.29
C ARG A 179 -1.63 17.48 12.98
N VAL A 180 -2.61 16.78 12.39
CA VAL A 180 -2.46 15.43 11.87
C VAL A 180 -1.93 15.53 10.44
N SER A 181 -0.83 14.85 10.15
CA SER A 181 -0.29 14.84 8.78
C SER A 181 -0.78 13.64 7.98
N VAL A 182 -1.07 13.85 6.72
CA VAL A 182 -1.39 12.81 5.75
C VAL A 182 -0.30 12.79 4.69
N THR A 183 0.34 11.63 4.53
CA THR A 183 1.41 11.39 3.55
C THR A 183 0.95 10.34 2.54
N ILE A 184 0.84 10.71 1.27
CA ILE A 184 0.56 9.77 0.19
C ILE A 184 1.88 9.25 -0.37
N ILE A 185 2.03 7.94 -0.43
CA ILE A 185 3.21 7.27 -0.98
C ILE A 185 2.84 6.69 -2.34
N CYS A 186 3.65 6.97 -3.34
CA CYS A 186 3.49 6.46 -4.69
C CYS A 186 4.71 5.60 -5.07
N PRO A 187 4.75 4.33 -4.64
CA PRO A 187 5.81 3.42 -5.06
C PRO A 187 5.80 3.27 -6.57
N TYR A 188 7.00 3.08 -7.12
CA TYR A 188 7.21 2.54 -8.46
C TYR A 188 7.24 1.00 -8.38
N TRP A 189 7.98 0.33 -9.22
CA TRP A 189 8.12 -1.13 -9.14
C TRP A 189 8.94 -1.53 -7.90
N VAL A 190 8.32 -2.32 -7.03
CA VAL A 190 8.96 -2.84 -5.80
C VAL A 190 8.94 -4.36 -5.84
N ILE A 191 10.10 -4.98 -5.56
CA ILE A 191 10.22 -6.43 -5.49
C ILE A 191 9.50 -6.92 -4.24
N THR A 192 8.32 -7.50 -4.44
CA THR A 192 7.47 -8.06 -3.39
C THR A 192 6.68 -9.23 -3.97
N GLY A 193 6.11 -10.09 -3.14
CA GLY A 193 5.14 -11.09 -3.59
C GLY A 193 3.81 -10.52 -4.11
N PHE A 194 3.69 -9.20 -4.25
CA PHE A 194 2.47 -8.55 -4.74
C PHE A 194 2.15 -8.96 -6.17
N HIS A 195 3.16 -9.09 -7.04
CA HIS A 195 2.96 -9.49 -8.43
C HIS A 195 2.51 -10.95 -8.57
N GLU A 196 2.97 -11.82 -7.66
CA GLU A 196 2.54 -13.22 -7.59
C GLU A 196 1.10 -13.34 -7.04
N ALA A 197 0.74 -12.41 -6.14
CA ALA A 197 -0.59 -12.33 -5.53
C ALA A 197 -1.61 -11.55 -6.40
N GLN A 198 -1.22 -10.99 -7.55
CA GLN A 198 -2.15 -10.40 -8.50
C GLN A 198 -3.12 -11.45 -9.00
N MET A 199 -4.37 -11.06 -9.20
CA MET A 199 -5.42 -11.92 -9.71
C MET A 199 -5.63 -11.70 -11.20
N ASP A 200 -6.01 -12.72 -11.91
CA ASP A 200 -6.54 -12.67 -13.26
C ASP A 200 -8.06 -12.40 -13.23
N LYS A 201 -8.68 -12.34 -14.42
CA LYS A 201 -10.10 -12.03 -14.63
C LYS A 201 -11.09 -12.93 -13.88
N ASP A 202 -10.69 -14.13 -13.52
CA ASP A 202 -11.48 -15.15 -12.81
C ASP A 202 -11.19 -15.19 -11.29
N GLY A 203 -10.34 -14.29 -10.79
CA GLY A 203 -9.96 -14.24 -9.38
C GLY A 203 -8.84 -15.22 -8.97
N THR A 204 -8.32 -16.02 -9.91
CA THR A 204 -7.16 -16.88 -9.64
C THR A 204 -5.88 -16.06 -9.51
N THR A 205 -4.98 -16.47 -8.61
CA THR A 205 -3.70 -15.78 -8.46
C THR A 205 -2.71 -16.20 -9.54
N ARG A 206 -1.94 -15.24 -10.07
CA ARG A 206 -0.99 -15.46 -11.16
C ARG A 206 0.20 -16.34 -10.77
N GLY A 207 0.49 -16.47 -9.48
CA GLY A 207 1.59 -17.28 -8.98
C GLY A 207 2.97 -16.80 -9.44
N PRO A 208 4.01 -17.69 -9.41
CA PRO A 208 5.40 -17.34 -9.73
C PRO A 208 5.62 -16.78 -11.14
N GLY A 209 4.73 -17.08 -12.10
CA GLY A 209 4.78 -16.53 -13.46
C GLY A 209 4.57 -15.03 -13.55
N GLY A 210 4.00 -14.39 -12.52
CA GLY A 210 3.85 -12.93 -12.42
C GLY A 210 5.19 -12.18 -12.25
N GLN A 211 6.30 -12.88 -12.08
CA GLN A 211 7.64 -12.31 -11.86
C GLN A 211 8.34 -11.80 -13.14
N ALA A 212 7.80 -12.06 -14.33
CA ALA A 212 8.47 -11.77 -15.61
C ALA A 212 8.83 -10.28 -15.85
N ILE A 213 8.41 -9.36 -14.95
CA ILE A 213 8.63 -7.91 -15.08
C ILE A 213 9.84 -7.43 -14.25
N TYR A 214 10.47 -8.28 -13.42
CA TYR A 214 11.56 -7.85 -12.55
C TYR A 214 12.78 -7.39 -13.38
N SER A 215 13.13 -6.12 -13.28
CA SER A 215 14.36 -5.55 -13.80
C SER A 215 15.38 -5.35 -12.68
N LYS A 216 16.68 -5.32 -13.02
CA LYS A 216 17.78 -5.07 -12.06
C LYS A 216 17.67 -3.74 -11.30
N ASN A 217 16.81 -2.83 -11.75
CA ASN A 217 16.64 -1.49 -11.17
C ASN A 217 15.38 -1.35 -10.29
N MET A 218 14.76 -2.45 -9.89
CA MET A 218 13.59 -2.39 -9.00
C MET A 218 14.02 -2.20 -7.55
N MET A 219 13.20 -1.44 -6.80
CA MET A 219 13.42 -1.20 -5.38
C MET A 219 13.04 -2.44 -4.55
N THR A 220 13.83 -2.76 -3.51
CA THR A 220 13.43 -3.79 -2.55
C THR A 220 12.34 -3.29 -1.61
N ALA A 221 11.60 -4.20 -0.98
CA ALA A 221 10.58 -3.88 0.02
C ALA A 221 11.18 -3.11 1.22
N GLU A 222 12.38 -3.48 1.65
CA GLU A 222 13.11 -2.85 2.76
C GLU A 222 13.47 -1.40 2.43
N ARG A 223 13.96 -1.17 1.23
CA ARG A 223 14.29 0.21 0.78
C ARG A 223 13.04 1.05 0.61
N CYS A 224 11.97 0.48 0.10
CA CYS A 224 10.67 1.15 0.00
C CYS A 224 10.16 1.54 1.40
N ALA A 225 10.19 0.63 2.36
CA ALA A 225 9.78 0.88 3.73
C ALA A 225 10.62 2.00 4.39
N GLU A 226 11.94 2.02 4.17
CA GLU A 226 12.80 3.10 4.66
C GLU A 226 12.39 4.47 4.12
N VAL A 227 12.08 4.55 2.83
CA VAL A 227 11.61 5.79 2.19
C VAL A 227 10.26 6.22 2.76
N ILE A 228 9.33 5.28 2.94
CA ILE A 228 8.02 5.53 3.54
C ILE A 228 8.15 6.09 4.95
N LEU A 229 8.93 5.44 5.82
CA LEU A 229 9.11 5.88 7.20
C LEU A 229 9.81 7.24 7.27
N ARG A 230 10.76 7.50 6.39
CA ARG A 230 11.41 8.83 6.29
C ARG A 230 10.41 9.91 5.87
N ALA A 231 9.53 9.63 4.92
CA ALA A 231 8.48 10.55 4.48
C ALA A 231 7.46 10.81 5.60
N ALA A 232 7.02 9.77 6.30
CA ALA A 232 6.13 9.87 7.46
C ALA A 232 6.76 10.68 8.61
N TYR A 233 8.03 10.42 8.93
CA TYR A 233 8.76 11.17 9.97
C TYR A 233 8.85 12.66 9.65
N ARG A 234 9.11 13.00 8.38
CA ARG A 234 9.20 14.38 7.89
C ARG A 234 7.83 15.03 7.63
N ARG A 235 6.75 14.30 7.86
CA ARG A 235 5.37 14.74 7.58
C ARG A 235 5.21 15.29 6.15
N GLN A 236 5.84 14.63 5.18
CA GLN A 236 5.77 15.04 3.78
C GLN A 236 4.34 14.84 3.24
N ARG A 237 3.89 15.77 2.40
CA ARG A 237 2.60 15.66 1.74
C ARG A 237 2.52 14.43 0.85
N GLU A 238 3.53 14.21 0.04
CA GLU A 238 3.57 13.17 -0.97
C GLU A 238 5.00 12.71 -1.25
N MET A 239 5.16 11.42 -1.56
CA MET A 239 6.44 10.84 -1.98
C MET A 239 6.24 10.05 -3.27
N LEU A 240 6.72 10.58 -4.39
CA LEU A 240 6.76 9.91 -5.68
C LEU A 240 8.11 9.21 -5.84
N MET A 241 8.08 7.89 -6.09
CA MET A 241 9.29 7.08 -6.28
C MET A 241 9.56 6.85 -7.77
N GLY A 242 10.82 6.58 -8.12
CA GLY A 242 11.24 6.36 -9.51
C GLY A 242 10.94 7.57 -10.40
N PRO A 243 10.45 7.36 -11.63
CA PRO A 243 10.15 8.43 -12.60
C PRO A 243 8.81 9.14 -12.33
N GLY A 244 8.21 8.96 -11.14
CA GLY A 244 6.85 9.38 -10.83
C GLY A 244 6.58 10.87 -11.06
N ARG A 245 7.56 11.75 -10.76
CA ARG A 245 7.42 13.19 -11.02
C ARG A 245 7.30 13.48 -12.51
N LEU A 246 8.15 12.86 -13.33
CA LEU A 246 8.12 13.03 -14.78
C LEU A 246 6.79 12.53 -15.37
N ILE A 247 6.33 11.35 -14.94
CA ILE A 247 5.06 10.75 -15.37
C ILE A 247 3.88 11.65 -15.01
N ALA A 248 3.85 12.18 -13.79
CA ALA A 248 2.78 13.09 -13.35
C ALA A 248 2.74 14.38 -14.17
N TRP A 249 3.89 14.99 -14.46
CA TRP A 249 4.00 16.17 -15.31
C TRP A 249 3.61 15.85 -16.76
N LEU A 250 4.06 14.72 -17.29
CA LEU A 250 3.74 14.30 -18.65
C LEU A 250 2.24 14.09 -18.83
N LYS A 251 1.57 13.47 -17.84
CA LYS A 251 0.10 13.33 -17.86
C LYS A 251 -0.61 14.68 -17.88
N LEU A 252 -0.10 15.66 -17.15
CA LEU A 252 -0.73 16.98 -17.06
C LEU A 252 -0.52 17.81 -18.33
N LEU A 253 0.69 17.83 -18.88
CA LEU A 253 1.11 18.74 -19.94
C LEU A 253 1.01 18.13 -21.35
N ALA A 254 1.16 16.82 -21.47
CA ALA A 254 1.17 16.11 -22.76
C ALA A 254 0.54 14.72 -22.66
N PRO A 255 -0.77 14.59 -22.29
CA PRO A 255 -1.41 13.30 -22.05
C PRO A 255 -1.33 12.36 -23.25
N GLY A 256 -1.53 12.87 -24.48
CA GLY A 256 -1.41 12.04 -25.70
C GLY A 256 0.00 11.47 -25.95
N LEU A 257 1.05 12.15 -25.48
CA LEU A 257 2.41 11.59 -25.55
C LEU A 257 2.58 10.48 -24.52
N LEU A 258 2.03 10.65 -23.31
CA LEU A 258 2.03 9.59 -22.29
C LEU A 258 1.33 8.33 -22.81
N ASP A 259 0.17 8.47 -23.44
CA ASP A 259 -0.59 7.35 -24.00
C ASP A 259 0.24 6.59 -25.05
N ARG A 260 0.91 7.30 -25.96
CA ARG A 260 1.80 6.69 -26.96
C ARG A 260 2.95 5.89 -26.31
N ILE A 261 3.56 6.44 -25.26
CA ILE A 261 4.64 5.78 -24.51
C ILE A 261 4.09 4.50 -23.83
N LEU A 262 2.94 4.58 -23.18
CA LEU A 262 2.32 3.43 -22.52
C LEU A 262 1.92 2.34 -23.51
N ILE A 263 1.36 2.69 -24.68
CA ILE A 263 1.03 1.75 -25.74
C ILE A 263 2.30 1.07 -26.27
N ALA A 264 3.38 1.83 -26.51
CA ALA A 264 4.64 1.27 -26.95
C ALA A 264 5.24 0.30 -25.92
N PHE A 265 5.20 0.66 -24.64
CA PHE A 265 5.62 -0.20 -23.53
C PHE A 265 4.83 -1.51 -23.49
N LEU A 266 3.50 -1.45 -23.60
CA LEU A 266 2.65 -2.64 -23.63
C LEU A 266 2.98 -3.57 -24.79
N LYS A 267 3.10 -3.01 -26.01
CA LYS A 267 3.48 -3.81 -27.19
C LYS A 267 4.83 -4.50 -27.01
N ALA A 268 5.78 -3.84 -26.36
CA ALA A 268 7.09 -4.42 -26.07
C ALA A 268 7.00 -5.56 -25.02
N THR A 269 6.16 -5.41 -24.01
CA THR A 269 5.95 -6.42 -22.96
C THR A 269 5.28 -7.68 -23.55
N VAL A 270 4.19 -7.52 -24.28
CA VAL A 270 3.49 -8.64 -24.94
C VAL A 270 4.41 -9.42 -25.87
N ARG A 271 5.24 -8.72 -26.67
CA ARG A 271 6.22 -9.38 -27.54
C ARG A 271 7.27 -10.18 -26.78
N ARG A 272 7.68 -9.74 -25.59
CA ARG A 272 8.63 -10.46 -24.72
C ARG A 272 8.00 -11.72 -24.14
N GLU A 273 6.75 -11.63 -23.68
CA GLU A 273 6.01 -12.78 -23.15
C GLU A 273 5.82 -13.87 -24.21
N GLN A 274 5.46 -13.48 -25.45
CA GLN A 274 5.34 -14.41 -26.58
C GLN A 274 6.66 -15.08 -26.97
N LYS A 275 7.80 -14.39 -26.82
CA LYS A 275 9.13 -14.98 -27.10
C LYS A 275 9.61 -15.95 -26.03
N ASN A 276 9.16 -15.76 -24.78
CA ASN A 276 9.56 -16.56 -23.63
C ASN A 276 8.57 -17.70 -23.30
N ALA A 277 7.44 -17.79 -24.02
CA ALA A 277 6.52 -18.91 -23.92
C ALA A 277 7.22 -20.19 -24.41
N PRO A 278 7.16 -21.30 -23.65
CA PRO A 278 7.72 -22.57 -24.11
C PRO A 278 7.04 -22.95 -25.43
N ARG A 279 7.84 -23.22 -26.46
CA ARG A 279 7.33 -23.78 -27.73
C ARG A 279 6.75 -25.15 -27.41
N SER A 280 5.42 -25.27 -27.53
CA SER A 280 4.69 -26.54 -27.43
C SER A 280 5.09 -27.49 -28.55
#